data_dc430c95e5896d215d91662c2fd10ca4
#
_entry.id   dc430c95e5896d215d91662c2fd10ca4
#
_cell.length_a   1.000
_cell.length_b   1.000
_cell.length_c   1.000
_cell.angle_alpha   90.00
_cell.angle_beta   90.00
_cell.angle_gamma   90.00
#
_symmetry.space_group_name_H-M   'P 1'
#
loop_
_entity.id
_entity.type
_entity.pdbx_description
1 polymer ?
#
loop_
_entity_poly.entity_id
_entity_poly.type
_entity_poly.pdbx_seq_one_letter_code
_entity_poly.pdbx_strand_id
1 'polypeptide(L)'
;MLFRSASICNGQIVLPGETFSFNGVVGDTTAEKGYQEAAGYQDGKVVQVLGGGECQVSSTLFSAILYTDLDVLERANHSMPVHYVPSGMDATVFWDSPDFKFENNHKYPVKIVMNMDSSDTLTVKILGTKENDYTIEPRVEQIGRASCRERV
;
A
#
# COMPACT_ATOMS: atom_id res chain seq x y z
N MET A 1 4.36 -7.30 12.54
CA MET A 1 4.94 -7.20 11.19
C MET A 1 4.53 -5.98 10.44
N LEU A 2 3.26 -5.67 10.34
CA LEU A 2 2.74 -4.36 9.93
C LEU A 2 3.57 -3.21 10.51
N PHE A 3 3.95 -3.35 11.78
CA PHE A 3 4.72 -2.35 12.51
C PHE A 3 6.07 -2.05 11.86
N ARG A 4 6.80 -3.06 11.33
CA ARG A 4 8.15 -2.83 10.80
C ARG A 4 8.13 -2.10 9.47
N SER A 5 7.37 -2.57 8.48
CA SER A 5 7.26 -1.89 7.19
C SER A 5 6.64 -0.50 7.33
N ALA A 6 5.62 -0.35 8.21
CA ALA A 6 5.05 0.95 8.55
C ALA A 6 6.09 1.88 9.20
N SER A 7 6.92 1.38 10.10
CA SER A 7 7.99 2.16 10.75
C SER A 7 9.06 2.61 9.76
N ILE A 8 9.41 1.79 8.78
CA ILE A 8 10.38 2.13 7.73
C ILE A 8 9.82 3.21 6.79
N CYS A 9 8.54 3.09 6.43
CA CYS A 9 7.87 4.09 5.56
C CYS A 9 7.54 5.38 6.31
N ASN A 10 7.42 5.34 7.64
CA ASN A 10 7.08 6.51 8.42
C ASN A 10 8.17 7.57 8.37
N GLY A 11 7.77 8.80 8.08
CA GLY A 11 8.68 9.94 8.01
C GLY A 11 9.36 10.11 6.65
N GLN A 12 9.15 9.22 5.69
CA GLN A 12 9.67 9.38 4.33
C GLN A 12 9.16 10.68 3.71
N ILE A 13 10.08 11.40 3.09
CA ILE A 13 9.80 12.64 2.37
C ILE A 13 10.04 12.38 0.90
N VAL A 14 9.07 12.74 0.06
CA VAL A 14 9.16 12.63 -1.40
C VAL A 14 9.23 14.05 -1.95
N LEU A 15 10.37 14.42 -2.51
CA LEU A 15 10.59 15.75 -3.08
C LEU A 15 9.83 15.91 -4.42
N PRO A 16 9.60 17.15 -4.88
CA PRO A 16 9.01 17.41 -6.19
C PRO A 16 9.72 16.65 -7.30
N GLY A 17 8.97 15.90 -8.11
CA GLY A 17 9.51 15.07 -9.19
C GLY A 17 10.13 13.74 -8.76
N GLU A 18 10.18 13.45 -7.46
CA GLU A 18 10.66 12.16 -6.99
C GLU A 18 9.57 11.08 -7.00
N THR A 19 10.00 9.86 -7.25
CA THR A 19 9.16 8.66 -7.17
C THR A 19 9.41 7.93 -5.86
N PHE A 20 8.34 7.68 -5.11
CA PHE A 20 8.35 6.74 -4.00
C PHE A 20 8.15 5.31 -4.54
N SER A 21 8.99 4.38 -4.08
CA SER A 21 8.86 2.95 -4.33
C SER A 21 8.75 2.23 -2.98
N PHE A 22 7.66 1.49 -2.77
CA PHE A 22 7.46 0.75 -1.53
C PHE A 22 8.56 -0.29 -1.33
N ASN A 23 8.83 -1.11 -2.36
CA ASN A 23 9.90 -2.12 -2.31
C ASN A 23 11.29 -1.47 -2.19
N GLY A 24 11.49 -0.32 -2.81
CA GLY A 24 12.75 0.42 -2.71
C GLY A 24 13.03 0.94 -1.30
N VAL A 25 12.00 1.33 -0.56
CA VAL A 25 12.12 1.84 0.82
C VAL A 25 12.18 0.71 1.83
N VAL A 26 11.30 -0.29 1.72
CA VAL A 26 11.19 -1.41 2.67
C VAL A 26 12.30 -2.44 2.46
N GLY A 27 12.65 -2.69 1.20
CA GLY A 27 13.63 -3.71 0.81
C GLY A 27 13.09 -5.12 0.94
N ASP A 28 13.97 -6.10 0.86
CA ASP A 28 13.64 -7.49 1.04
C ASP A 28 13.26 -7.82 2.50
N THR A 29 12.32 -8.72 2.67
CA THR A 29 11.79 -9.15 3.96
C THR A 29 12.52 -10.38 4.44
N THR A 30 13.58 -10.17 5.21
CA THR A 30 14.39 -11.27 5.75
C THR A 30 14.25 -11.37 7.27
N ALA A 31 14.47 -12.57 7.81
CA ALA A 31 14.51 -12.81 9.25
C ALA A 31 15.62 -11.99 9.94
N GLU A 32 16.75 -11.79 9.26
CA GLU A 32 17.87 -10.98 9.74
C GLU A 32 17.48 -9.52 9.95
N LYS A 33 16.58 -8.99 9.11
CA LYS A 33 15.98 -7.67 9.27
C LYS A 33 14.86 -7.62 10.32
N GLY A 34 14.63 -8.74 11.04
CA GLY A 34 13.64 -8.86 12.10
C GLY A 34 12.21 -9.07 11.61
N TYR A 35 12.01 -9.48 10.34
CA TYR A 35 10.72 -9.94 9.87
C TYR A 35 10.39 -11.32 10.42
N GLN A 36 9.14 -11.58 10.71
CA GLN A 36 8.64 -12.85 11.24
C GLN A 36 7.60 -13.41 10.26
N GLU A 37 7.26 -14.65 10.42
CA GLU A 37 6.16 -15.26 9.69
C GLU A 37 4.82 -14.70 10.14
N ALA A 38 3.96 -14.39 9.20
CA ALA A 38 2.57 -14.00 9.43
C ALA A 38 1.70 -14.44 8.26
N ALA A 39 0.39 -14.37 8.44
CA ALA A 39 -0.55 -14.71 7.40
C ALA A 39 -0.32 -13.88 6.12
N GLY A 40 -0.20 -14.55 5.01
CA GLY A 40 -0.10 -13.99 3.67
C GLY A 40 -0.92 -14.82 2.69
N TYR A 41 -1.07 -14.33 1.46
CA TYR A 41 -1.79 -15.04 0.40
C TYR A 41 -0.79 -15.58 -0.61
N GLN A 42 -0.85 -16.87 -0.86
CA GLN A 42 -0.07 -17.55 -1.89
C GLN A 42 -0.95 -18.58 -2.60
N ASP A 43 -1.00 -18.53 -3.93
CA ASP A 43 -1.77 -19.46 -4.77
C ASP A 43 -3.23 -19.61 -4.34
N GLY A 44 -3.87 -18.49 -3.96
CA GLY A 44 -5.25 -18.45 -3.52
C GLY A 44 -5.52 -19.05 -2.13
N LYS A 45 -4.49 -19.26 -1.34
CA LYS A 45 -4.58 -19.79 0.03
C LYS A 45 -3.91 -18.86 1.03
N VAL A 46 -4.42 -18.88 2.26
CA VAL A 46 -3.75 -18.22 3.39
C VAL A 46 -2.65 -19.15 3.88
N VAL A 47 -1.42 -18.67 3.86
CA VAL A 47 -0.24 -19.38 4.32
C VAL A 47 0.59 -18.50 5.25
N GLN A 48 1.43 -19.11 6.07
CA GLN A 48 2.41 -18.34 6.84
C GLN A 48 3.61 -18.04 5.94
N VAL A 49 3.86 -16.74 5.75
CA VAL A 49 5.00 -16.25 4.94
C VAL A 49 5.82 -15.26 5.72
N LEU A 50 7.11 -15.27 5.51
CA LEU A 50 7.99 -14.24 6.07
C LEU A 50 7.64 -12.89 5.43
N GLY A 51 7.43 -11.86 6.24
CA GLY A 51 6.96 -10.57 5.74
C GLY A 51 5.43 -10.49 5.53
N GLY A 52 4.66 -11.48 5.94
CA GLY A 52 3.19 -11.42 5.90
C GLY A 52 2.68 -10.13 6.55
N GLY A 53 1.69 -9.45 5.90
CA GLY A 53 1.14 -8.17 6.33
C GLY A 53 1.70 -6.94 5.61
N GLU A 54 2.76 -7.05 4.81
CA GLU A 54 3.28 -5.91 4.02
C GLU A 54 2.24 -5.34 3.07
N CYS A 55 1.46 -6.21 2.41
CA CYS A 55 0.38 -5.79 1.52
C CYS A 55 -0.70 -4.98 2.24
N GLN A 56 -0.89 -5.16 3.54
CA GLN A 56 -1.79 -4.30 4.30
C GLN A 56 -1.21 -2.89 4.48
N VAL A 57 0.11 -2.75 4.68
CA VAL A 57 0.78 -1.46 4.76
C VAL A 57 0.75 -0.74 3.42
N SER A 58 1.11 -1.41 2.32
CA SER A 58 1.08 -0.84 0.98
C SER A 58 -0.32 -0.47 0.53
N SER A 59 -1.33 -1.30 0.83
CA SER A 59 -2.73 -1.01 0.53
C SER A 59 -3.27 0.19 1.32
N THR A 60 -2.92 0.30 2.60
CA THR A 60 -3.32 1.44 3.43
C THR A 60 -2.66 2.72 2.94
N LEU A 61 -1.38 2.65 2.51
CA LEU A 61 -0.70 3.77 1.88
C LEU A 61 -1.36 4.15 0.54
N PHE A 62 -1.62 3.17 -0.33
CA PHE A 62 -2.31 3.42 -1.60
C PHE A 62 -3.68 4.06 -1.37
N SER A 63 -4.46 3.55 -0.41
CA SER A 63 -5.75 4.16 -0.04
C SER A 63 -5.59 5.62 0.37
N ALA A 64 -4.54 5.99 1.12
CA ALA A 64 -4.26 7.37 1.47
C ALA A 64 -3.87 8.23 0.26
N ILE A 65 -3.08 7.67 -0.67
CA ILE A 65 -2.68 8.35 -1.92
C ILE A 65 -3.90 8.65 -2.81
N LEU A 66 -4.92 7.80 -2.82
CA LEU A 66 -6.16 8.03 -3.60
C LEU A 66 -6.93 9.29 -3.15
N TYR A 67 -6.72 9.80 -1.94
CA TYR A 67 -7.27 11.10 -1.47
C TYR A 67 -6.40 12.29 -1.85
N THR A 68 -5.34 12.08 -2.60
CA THR A 68 -4.43 13.11 -3.11
C THR A 68 -4.47 13.13 -4.63
N ASP A 69 -3.86 14.13 -5.25
CA ASP A 69 -3.62 14.21 -6.69
C ASP A 69 -2.19 13.83 -7.08
N LEU A 70 -1.54 13.00 -6.26
CA LEU A 70 -0.23 12.40 -6.58
C LEU A 70 -0.39 11.33 -7.66
N ASP A 71 0.55 11.27 -8.58
CA ASP A 71 0.50 10.34 -9.72
C ASP A 71 0.91 8.92 -9.31
N VAL A 72 -0.02 7.97 -9.38
CA VAL A 72 0.26 6.55 -9.17
C VAL A 72 0.89 5.97 -10.43
N LEU A 73 2.14 5.50 -10.32
CA LEU A 73 2.92 4.95 -11.44
C LEU A 73 2.84 3.43 -11.55
N GLU A 74 2.78 2.73 -10.42
CA GLU A 74 2.70 1.28 -10.38
C GLU A 74 1.82 0.83 -9.21
N ARG A 75 0.86 -0.03 -9.51
CA ARG A 75 -0.02 -0.66 -8.53
C ARG A 75 -0.57 -1.95 -9.10
N ALA A 76 -0.55 -3.01 -8.31
CA ALA A 76 -1.22 -4.26 -8.62
C ALA A 76 -2.29 -4.56 -7.57
N ASN A 77 -3.44 -5.08 -7.99
CA ASN A 77 -4.46 -5.60 -7.07
C ASN A 77 -4.12 -7.03 -6.65
N HIS A 78 -4.69 -7.46 -5.52
CA HIS A 78 -4.64 -8.87 -5.14
C HIS A 78 -5.48 -9.73 -6.09
N SER A 79 -5.06 -10.98 -6.27
CA SER A 79 -5.82 -11.98 -7.02
C SER A 79 -7.10 -12.41 -6.31
N MET A 80 -7.20 -12.16 -5.00
CA MET A 80 -8.36 -12.44 -4.15
C MET A 80 -8.76 -11.17 -3.38
N PRO A 81 -10.05 -11.00 -3.06
CA PRO A 81 -10.49 -9.88 -2.24
C PRO A 81 -9.79 -9.89 -0.87
N VAL A 82 -9.30 -8.73 -0.46
CA VAL A 82 -8.77 -8.49 0.89
C VAL A 82 -9.84 -7.81 1.75
N HIS A 83 -9.73 -7.95 3.07
CA HIS A 83 -10.76 -7.48 4.01
C HIS A 83 -10.38 -6.19 4.75
N TYR A 84 -9.11 -5.76 4.65
CA TYR A 84 -8.58 -4.63 5.42
C TYR A 84 -8.68 -3.28 4.71
N VAL A 85 -9.06 -3.26 3.44
CA VAL A 85 -9.40 -2.05 2.66
C VAL A 85 -10.62 -2.31 1.78
N PRO A 86 -11.37 -1.27 1.37
CA PRO A 86 -12.45 -1.42 0.39
C PRO A 86 -11.95 -2.03 -0.93
N SER A 87 -12.81 -2.77 -1.62
CA SER A 87 -12.50 -3.34 -2.93
C SER A 87 -12.03 -2.29 -3.92
N GLY A 88 -10.93 -2.56 -4.63
CA GLY A 88 -10.30 -1.63 -5.57
C GLY A 88 -9.35 -0.61 -4.93
N MET A 89 -9.23 -0.59 -3.61
CA MET A 89 -8.33 0.30 -2.88
C MET A 89 -7.12 -0.44 -2.29
N ASP A 90 -6.86 -1.66 -2.75
CA ASP A 90 -5.72 -2.48 -2.35
C ASP A 90 -4.52 -2.30 -3.29
N ALA A 91 -3.34 -2.54 -2.76
CA ALA A 91 -2.09 -2.61 -3.51
C ALA A 91 -1.27 -3.79 -2.99
N THR A 92 -1.10 -4.81 -3.83
CA THR A 92 -0.24 -5.94 -3.49
C THR A 92 1.21 -5.60 -3.81
N VAL A 93 2.09 -6.01 -2.94
CA VAL A 93 3.54 -5.90 -3.10
C VAL A 93 4.19 -7.24 -2.81
N PHE A 94 5.29 -7.49 -3.46
CA PHE A 94 6.18 -8.61 -3.19
C PHE A 94 7.60 -8.16 -3.50
N TRP A 95 8.60 -8.67 -2.78
CA TRP A 95 9.98 -8.30 -3.06
C TRP A 95 10.31 -8.47 -4.55
N ASP A 96 10.91 -7.43 -5.12
CA ASP A 96 11.22 -7.23 -6.52
C ASP A 96 9.99 -6.88 -7.39
N SER A 97 8.91 -7.63 -7.37
CA SER A 97 7.69 -7.35 -8.16
C SER A 97 6.50 -8.18 -7.68
N PRO A 98 5.26 -7.62 -7.62
CA PRO A 98 4.89 -6.24 -7.94
C PRO A 98 5.34 -5.23 -6.88
N ASP A 99 5.41 -3.96 -7.27
CA ASP A 99 5.69 -2.83 -6.39
C ASP A 99 4.50 -1.86 -6.32
N PHE A 100 4.53 -0.96 -5.36
CA PHE A 100 3.65 0.21 -5.32
C PHE A 100 4.50 1.47 -5.43
N LYS A 101 4.25 2.25 -6.49
CA LYS A 101 5.00 3.47 -6.79
C LYS A 101 4.06 4.63 -7.06
N PHE A 102 4.42 5.79 -6.54
CA PHE A 102 3.80 7.06 -6.91
C PHE A 102 4.85 8.16 -7.04
N GLU A 103 4.56 9.18 -7.83
CA GLU A 103 5.40 10.35 -8.03
C GLU A 103 4.80 11.57 -7.34
N ASN A 104 5.65 12.39 -6.73
CA ASN A 104 5.26 13.71 -6.28
C ASN A 104 5.31 14.68 -7.46
N ASN A 105 4.19 14.86 -8.13
CA ASN A 105 3.98 15.80 -9.23
C ASN A 105 3.69 17.23 -8.76
N HIS A 106 3.75 17.51 -7.44
CA HIS A 106 3.56 18.82 -6.85
C HIS A 106 4.85 19.65 -6.80
N LYS A 107 4.70 20.94 -6.45
CA LYS A 107 5.83 21.87 -6.30
C LYS A 107 6.50 21.81 -4.93
N TYR A 108 5.87 21.17 -3.97
CA TYR A 108 6.34 21.09 -2.58
C TYR A 108 6.53 19.62 -2.16
N PRO A 109 7.43 19.39 -1.20
CA PRO A 109 7.61 18.04 -0.66
C PRO A 109 6.33 17.50 -0.03
N VAL A 110 6.15 16.21 -0.11
CA VAL A 110 5.13 15.48 0.66
C VAL A 110 5.80 14.53 1.65
N LYS A 111 5.16 14.34 2.79
CA LYS A 111 5.67 13.47 3.85
C LYS A 111 4.65 12.39 4.17
N ILE A 112 5.13 11.15 4.21
CA ILE A 112 4.36 10.00 4.65
C ILE A 112 4.46 9.91 6.17
N VAL A 113 3.31 9.84 6.83
CA VAL A 113 3.23 9.61 8.28
C VAL A 113 2.40 8.34 8.50
N MET A 114 3.00 7.38 9.18
CA MET A 114 2.37 6.13 9.54
C MET A 114 2.41 5.96 11.05
N ASN A 115 1.28 5.62 11.65
CA ASN A 115 1.17 5.34 13.06
C ASN A 115 0.37 4.07 13.30
N MET A 116 0.90 3.22 14.16
CA MET A 116 0.21 2.05 14.65
C MET A 116 -0.18 2.30 16.10
N ASP A 117 -1.45 2.14 16.43
CA ASP A 117 -1.93 2.30 17.80
C ASP A 117 -1.85 0.99 18.60
N SER A 118 -2.24 1.06 19.87
CA SER A 118 -2.22 -0.10 20.78
C SER A 118 -3.29 -1.17 20.45
N SER A 119 -4.19 -0.89 19.53
CA SER A 119 -5.20 -1.83 19.01
C SER A 119 -4.83 -2.44 17.67
N ASP A 120 -3.55 -2.32 17.27
CA ASP A 120 -3.01 -2.77 15.98
C ASP A 120 -3.67 -2.10 14.75
N THR A 121 -4.20 -0.90 14.93
CA THR A 121 -4.76 -0.12 13.83
C THR A 121 -3.69 0.75 13.19
N LEU A 122 -3.46 0.55 11.89
CA LEU A 122 -2.55 1.35 11.09
C LEU A 122 -3.28 2.59 10.54
N THR A 123 -2.75 3.76 10.86
CA THR A 123 -3.19 5.03 10.29
C THR A 123 -2.09 5.60 9.40
N VAL A 124 -2.45 5.95 8.17
CA VAL A 124 -1.55 6.59 7.20
C VAL A 124 -2.07 7.99 6.88
N LYS A 125 -1.17 8.97 6.90
CA LYS A 125 -1.44 10.36 6.51
C LYS A 125 -0.40 10.82 5.50
N ILE A 126 -0.85 11.56 4.50
CA ILE A 126 0.03 12.27 3.57
C ILE A 126 -0.03 13.74 3.94
N LEU A 127 1.11 14.29 4.35
CA LEU A 127 1.25 15.69 4.71
C LEU A 127 1.95 16.43 3.57
N GLY A 128 1.40 17.56 3.19
CA GLY A 128 1.97 18.41 2.13
C GLY A 128 1.37 19.80 2.18
N THR A 129 1.86 20.67 1.32
CA THR A 129 1.30 22.01 1.13
C THR A 129 0.09 21.92 0.21
N LYS A 130 -1.04 22.46 0.64
CA LYS A 130 -2.24 22.53 -0.20
C LYS A 130 -2.03 23.53 -1.34
N GLU A 131 -2.03 23.03 -2.56
CA GLU A 131 -1.87 23.88 -3.77
C GLU A 131 -3.20 24.22 -4.44
N ASN A 132 -4.25 23.44 -4.19
CA ASN A 132 -5.55 23.54 -4.85
C ASN A 132 -6.70 23.64 -3.84
N ASP A 133 -7.79 24.29 -4.23
CA ASP A 133 -8.97 24.49 -3.37
C ASP A 133 -10.05 23.40 -3.51
N TYR A 134 -9.75 22.30 -4.17
CA TYR A 134 -10.65 21.17 -4.28
C TYR A 134 -10.32 20.07 -3.26
N THR A 135 -11.29 19.20 -3.03
CA THR A 135 -11.14 17.97 -2.24
C THR A 135 -11.28 16.77 -3.17
N ILE A 136 -10.41 15.79 -3.00
CA ILE A 136 -10.42 14.55 -3.78
C ILE A 136 -11.10 13.46 -2.95
N GLU A 137 -12.10 12.82 -3.54
CA GLU A 137 -12.75 11.66 -2.96
C GLU A 137 -12.62 10.47 -3.92
N PRO A 138 -11.99 9.38 -3.51
CA PRO A 138 -11.90 8.19 -4.33
C PRO A 138 -13.27 7.54 -4.52
N ARG A 139 -13.56 7.11 -5.74
CA ARG A 139 -14.78 6.39 -6.07
C ARG A 139 -14.44 5.06 -6.72
N VAL A 140 -15.05 4.00 -6.23
CA VAL A 140 -14.93 2.65 -6.78
C VAL A 140 -16.23 2.27 -7.46
N GLU A 141 -16.17 1.89 -8.74
CA GLU A 141 -17.30 1.39 -9.49
C GLU A 141 -17.10 -0.08 -9.83
N GLN A 142 -18.08 -0.91 -9.48
CA GLN A 142 -18.10 -2.31 -9.87
C GLN A 142 -18.74 -2.46 -11.24
N ILE A 143 -17.94 -2.78 -12.28
CA ILE A 143 -18.41 -2.88 -13.68
C ILE A 143 -19.07 -4.23 -13.97
N GLY A 144 -18.77 -5.28 -13.21
CA GLY A 144 -19.36 -6.61 -13.37
C GLY A 144 -18.76 -7.62 -12.40
N ARG A 145 -19.40 -8.81 -12.37
CA ARG A 145 -18.85 -9.99 -11.68
C ARG A 145 -18.56 -11.05 -12.72
N ALA A 146 -17.32 -11.47 -12.85
CA ALA A 146 -17.00 -12.70 -13.58
C ALA A 146 -17.57 -13.89 -12.78
N SER A 147 -18.55 -14.60 -13.32
CA SER A 147 -18.92 -15.91 -12.77
C SER A 147 -17.92 -16.91 -13.30
N CYS A 148 -17.04 -17.43 -12.44
CA CYS A 148 -16.28 -18.61 -12.73
C CYS A 148 -17.29 -19.78 -12.79
N ARG A 149 -17.72 -20.19 -14.00
CA ARG A 149 -18.36 -21.48 -14.17
C ARG A 149 -17.25 -22.51 -14.09
N GLU A 150 -17.18 -23.24 -12.99
CA GLU A 150 -16.49 -24.51 -12.99
C GLU A 150 -17.05 -25.37 -14.13
N ARG A 151 -16.21 -25.67 -15.10
CA ARG A 151 -16.51 -26.76 -16.02
C ARG A 151 -16.27 -28.07 -15.24
N VAL A 152 -17.34 -28.68 -14.89
CA VAL A 152 -17.35 -30.08 -14.47
C VAL A 152 -16.93 -30.96 -15.65
#